data_57335783a013100bd11dbeef9d7402a0
#
_entry.id   57335783a013100bd11dbeef9d7402a0
#
_cell.length_a   1.000
_cell.length_b   1.000
_cell.length_c   1.000
_cell.angle_alpha   90.00
_cell.angle_beta   90.00
_cell.angle_gamma   90.00
#
_symmetry.space_group_name_H-M   'P 1'
#
loop_
_entity.id
_entity.type
_entity.pdbx_description
1 polymer ?
#
loop_
_entity_poly.entity_id
_entity_poly.type
_entity_poly.pdbx_seq_one_letter_code
_entity_poly.pdbx_strand_id
1 'polypeptide(L)'
;INEEEISLKDGILHHQENVDLLPANIELSALEVTMGNVMSREMIMKEYIDAIRSRYDYILIDCMPSLGMMTINALVSSDSVLIPVQAAYLPVKGLQQLIKTILTVKKRLNRKLAIEGILLTMVDFRTNYARDIASRVHTTYGSQIEVFENVIPMSVKAAETSAEGKSIYMHCPKGKVAEAYKNLTQEVLKNEK
;
A
#
# COMPACT_ATOMS: atom_id res chain seq x y z
N ILE A 1 -11.77 -12.20 -16.57
CA ILE A 1 -13.20 -12.13 -16.33
C ILE A 1 -13.96 -12.29 -17.66
N ASN A 2 -13.45 -11.72 -18.72
CA ASN A 2 -14.09 -11.79 -20.05
C ASN A 2 -13.55 -12.95 -20.92
N GLU A 3 -12.72 -13.85 -20.35
CA GLU A 3 -12.08 -14.97 -21.05
C GLU A 3 -11.26 -14.56 -22.29
N GLU A 4 -10.90 -13.29 -22.37
CA GLU A 4 -9.97 -12.79 -23.39
C GLU A 4 -8.53 -13.11 -22.97
N GLU A 5 -7.80 -13.85 -23.81
CA GLU A 5 -6.36 -14.07 -23.61
C GLU A 5 -5.58 -12.78 -23.91
N ILE A 6 -5.34 -12.00 -22.86
CA ILE A 6 -4.47 -10.82 -22.92
C ILE A 6 -3.06 -11.24 -22.53
N SER A 7 -2.06 -10.89 -23.34
CA SER A 7 -0.66 -11.11 -22.97
C SER A 7 -0.35 -10.37 -21.68
N LEU A 8 0.26 -11.06 -20.72
CA LEU A 8 0.67 -10.47 -19.43
C LEU A 8 1.58 -9.23 -19.58
N LYS A 9 2.15 -9.03 -20.78
CA LYS A 9 3.05 -7.91 -21.08
C LYS A 9 2.35 -6.68 -21.64
N ASP A 10 1.16 -6.83 -22.22
CA ASP A 10 0.54 -5.76 -23.02
C ASP A 10 0.02 -4.59 -22.16
N GLY A 11 -0.17 -4.79 -20.85
CA GLY A 11 -0.61 -3.75 -19.91
C GLY A 11 0.50 -3.14 -19.06
N ILE A 12 1.74 -3.62 -19.16
CA ILE A 12 2.84 -3.18 -18.30
C ILE A 12 3.60 -2.03 -18.99
N LEU A 13 3.67 -0.90 -18.32
CA LEU A 13 4.43 0.28 -18.73
C LEU A 13 5.79 0.29 -18.03
N HIS A 14 6.86 0.45 -18.80
CA HIS A 14 8.22 0.52 -18.26
C HIS A 14 8.62 1.97 -17.99
N HIS A 15 9.10 2.25 -16.78
CA HIS A 15 9.59 3.55 -16.39
C HIS A 15 11.13 3.55 -16.22
N GLN A 16 11.75 4.68 -16.55
CA GLN A 16 13.22 4.83 -16.53
C GLN A 16 13.89 4.63 -15.16
N GLU A 17 13.13 4.67 -14.08
CA GLU A 17 13.64 4.48 -12.69
C GLU A 17 13.63 2.99 -12.27
N ASN A 18 13.70 2.04 -13.20
CA ASN A 18 13.59 0.59 -12.95
C ASN A 18 12.28 0.19 -12.25
N VAL A 19 11.21 0.87 -12.58
CA VAL A 19 9.87 0.58 -12.09
C VAL A 19 8.97 0.26 -13.27
N ASP A 20 8.27 -0.85 -13.18
CA ASP A 20 7.19 -1.20 -14.10
C ASP A 20 5.86 -0.83 -13.46
N LEU A 21 4.93 -0.33 -14.23
CA LEU A 21 3.61 0.07 -13.78
C LEU A 21 2.53 -0.70 -14.54
N LEU A 22 1.65 -1.37 -13.83
CA LEU A 22 0.38 -1.83 -14.35
C LEU A 22 -0.69 -0.79 -13.94
N PRO A 23 -1.08 0.11 -14.85
CA PRO A 23 -2.01 1.18 -14.50
C PRO A 23 -3.43 0.65 -14.33
N ALA A 24 -4.18 1.28 -13.44
CA ALA A 24 -5.62 1.10 -13.33
C ALA A 24 -6.36 2.33 -13.89
N ASN A 25 -7.55 2.11 -14.39
CA ASN A 25 -8.45 3.17 -14.83
C ASN A 25 -9.80 3.07 -14.13
N ILE A 26 -10.73 3.98 -14.44
CA ILE A 26 -12.05 4.02 -13.82
C ILE A 26 -12.89 2.77 -14.12
N GLU A 27 -12.61 2.06 -15.21
CA GLU A 27 -13.32 0.82 -15.57
C GLU A 27 -13.05 -0.28 -14.54
N LEU A 28 -11.90 -0.24 -13.85
CA LEU A 28 -11.59 -1.18 -12.77
C LEU A 28 -12.61 -1.11 -11.63
N SER A 29 -13.21 0.04 -11.38
CA SER A 29 -14.28 0.16 -10.36
C SER A 29 -15.56 -0.58 -10.76
N ALA A 30 -15.83 -0.76 -12.06
CA ALA A 30 -16.96 -1.55 -12.53
C ALA A 30 -16.78 -3.06 -12.24
N LEU A 31 -15.53 -3.51 -12.08
CA LEU A 31 -15.25 -4.91 -11.73
C LEU A 31 -15.84 -5.30 -10.37
N GLU A 32 -15.93 -4.40 -9.40
CA GLU A 32 -16.54 -4.72 -8.10
C GLU A 32 -17.99 -5.17 -8.26
N VAL A 33 -18.70 -4.61 -9.24
CA VAL A 33 -20.10 -4.96 -9.53
C VAL A 33 -20.16 -6.27 -10.32
N THR A 34 -19.34 -6.43 -11.35
CA THR A 34 -19.35 -7.61 -12.23
C THR A 34 -18.80 -8.85 -11.56
N MET A 35 -17.87 -8.72 -10.65
CA MET A 35 -17.34 -9.83 -9.83
C MET A 35 -18.38 -10.46 -8.90
N GLY A 36 -19.56 -9.85 -8.73
CA GLY A 36 -20.59 -10.36 -7.83
C GLY A 36 -20.93 -11.85 -8.04
N ASN A 37 -20.94 -12.30 -9.28
CA ASN A 37 -21.32 -13.65 -9.69
C ASN A 37 -20.13 -14.52 -10.14
N VAL A 38 -18.90 -14.05 -10.05
CA VAL A 38 -17.70 -14.80 -10.46
C VAL A 38 -17.29 -15.76 -9.35
N MET A 39 -17.03 -17.01 -9.71
CA MET A 39 -16.51 -18.02 -8.78
C MET A 39 -15.08 -17.69 -8.40
N SER A 40 -14.72 -17.89 -7.13
CA SER A 40 -13.36 -17.58 -6.59
C SER A 40 -12.89 -16.16 -6.89
N ARG A 41 -13.82 -15.22 -6.93
CA ARG A 41 -13.57 -13.80 -7.27
C ARG A 41 -12.49 -13.11 -6.43
N GLU A 42 -12.24 -13.61 -5.24
CA GLU A 42 -11.17 -13.14 -4.35
C GLU A 42 -9.76 -13.57 -4.76
N MET A 43 -9.63 -14.48 -5.71
CA MET A 43 -8.36 -15.07 -6.16
C MET A 43 -7.87 -14.52 -7.52
N ILE A 44 -8.67 -13.73 -8.22
CA ILE A 44 -8.38 -13.28 -9.60
C ILE A 44 -7.03 -12.53 -9.67
N MET A 45 -6.81 -11.58 -8.77
CA MET A 45 -5.54 -10.84 -8.73
C MET A 45 -4.37 -11.76 -8.37
N LYS A 46 -4.60 -12.75 -7.51
CA LYS A 46 -3.55 -13.70 -7.13
C LYS A 46 -3.05 -14.51 -8.31
N GLU A 47 -3.93 -14.98 -9.17
CA GLU A 47 -3.55 -15.74 -10.38
C GLU A 47 -2.65 -14.89 -11.29
N TYR A 48 -2.99 -13.62 -11.49
CA TYR A 48 -2.16 -12.70 -12.26
C TYR A 48 -0.81 -12.44 -11.60
N ILE A 49 -0.79 -12.12 -10.30
CA ILE A 49 0.45 -11.84 -9.56
C ILE A 49 1.37 -13.06 -9.53
N ASP A 50 0.83 -14.26 -9.31
CA ASP A 50 1.64 -15.50 -9.31
C ASP A 50 2.31 -15.75 -10.68
N ALA A 51 1.69 -15.36 -11.79
CA ALA A 51 2.23 -15.51 -13.14
C ALA A 51 3.40 -14.54 -13.44
N ILE A 52 3.47 -13.39 -12.78
CA ILE A 52 4.52 -12.38 -13.01
C ILE A 52 5.55 -12.29 -11.88
N ARG A 53 5.27 -12.86 -10.72
CA ARG A 53 6.05 -12.72 -9.47
C ARG A 53 7.55 -12.96 -9.65
N SER A 54 7.94 -13.94 -10.45
CA SER A 54 9.36 -14.29 -10.66
C SER A 54 10.18 -13.24 -11.42
N ARG A 55 9.54 -12.19 -11.94
CA ARG A 55 10.19 -11.13 -12.72
C ARG A 55 10.59 -9.92 -11.88
N TYR A 56 10.11 -9.83 -10.65
CA TYR A 56 10.26 -8.65 -9.81
C TYR A 56 10.80 -9.02 -8.44
N ASP A 57 11.65 -8.17 -7.89
CA ASP A 57 12.09 -8.26 -6.49
C ASP A 57 10.94 -7.87 -5.55
N TYR A 58 10.17 -6.85 -5.93
CA TYR A 58 9.02 -6.34 -5.19
C TYR A 58 7.85 -6.03 -6.12
N ILE A 59 6.65 -6.35 -5.67
CA ILE A 59 5.39 -5.96 -6.31
C ILE A 59 4.57 -5.19 -5.28
N LEU A 60 4.35 -3.89 -5.55
CA LEU A 60 3.57 -3.01 -4.69
C LEU A 60 2.16 -2.87 -5.26
N ILE A 61 1.15 -3.18 -4.46
CA ILE A 61 -0.26 -3.04 -4.84
C ILE A 61 -0.82 -1.82 -4.12
N ASP A 62 -1.03 -0.72 -4.85
CA ASP A 62 -1.69 0.48 -4.32
C ASP A 62 -3.20 0.26 -4.27
N CYS A 63 -3.76 0.32 -3.07
CA CYS A 63 -5.16 -0.01 -2.82
C CYS A 63 -6.00 1.25 -2.61
N MET A 64 -7.21 1.25 -3.17
CA MET A 64 -8.22 2.27 -2.84
C MET A 64 -8.54 2.25 -1.34
N PRO A 65 -8.92 3.39 -0.74
CA PRO A 65 -9.34 3.48 0.66
C PRO A 65 -10.76 2.90 0.86
N SER A 66 -10.97 1.67 0.41
CA SER A 66 -12.22 0.92 0.55
C SER A 66 -11.92 -0.48 1.07
N LEU A 67 -12.94 -1.14 1.62
CA LEU A 67 -12.87 -2.52 2.07
C LEU A 67 -13.62 -3.46 1.11
N GLY A 68 -13.69 -3.08 -0.16
CA GLY A 68 -14.36 -3.82 -1.22
C GLY A 68 -13.58 -5.03 -1.72
N MET A 69 -14.09 -5.66 -2.78
CA MET A 69 -13.55 -6.90 -3.35
C MET A 69 -12.13 -6.69 -3.90
N MET A 70 -11.80 -5.50 -4.43
CA MET A 70 -10.46 -5.19 -4.92
C MET A 70 -9.43 -5.21 -3.80
N THR A 71 -9.75 -4.63 -2.64
CA THR A 71 -8.87 -4.68 -1.45
C THR A 71 -8.71 -6.12 -0.93
N ILE A 72 -9.78 -6.92 -0.96
CA ILE A 72 -9.69 -8.35 -0.60
C ILE A 72 -8.75 -9.08 -1.55
N ASN A 73 -8.87 -8.88 -2.87
CA ASN A 73 -7.97 -9.44 -3.87
C ASN A 73 -6.51 -9.06 -3.64
N ALA A 74 -6.24 -7.79 -3.34
CA ALA A 74 -4.90 -7.33 -3.01
C ALA A 74 -4.33 -8.05 -1.78
N LEU A 75 -5.10 -8.15 -0.69
CA LEU A 75 -4.69 -8.84 0.53
C LEU A 75 -4.49 -10.35 0.34
N VAL A 76 -5.27 -10.97 -0.55
CA VAL A 76 -5.16 -12.41 -0.86
C VAL A 76 -3.90 -12.70 -1.67
N SER A 77 -3.50 -11.79 -2.55
CA SER A 77 -2.31 -11.93 -3.42
C SER A 77 -0.99 -11.47 -2.79
N SER A 78 -1.06 -10.77 -1.67
CA SER A 78 0.13 -10.19 -1.01
C SER A 78 0.76 -11.13 0.03
N ASP A 79 2.06 -10.97 0.25
CA ASP A 79 2.79 -11.61 1.34
C ASP A 79 2.66 -10.80 2.64
N SER A 80 2.69 -9.47 2.50
CA SER A 80 2.56 -8.55 3.63
C SER A 80 1.73 -7.31 3.28
N VAL A 81 1.32 -6.57 4.30
CA VAL A 81 0.61 -5.32 4.16
C VAL A 81 1.25 -4.24 5.04
N LEU A 82 1.66 -3.15 4.41
CA LEU A 82 2.08 -1.93 5.07
C LEU A 82 0.88 -0.96 5.08
N ILE A 83 0.58 -0.38 6.24
CA ILE A 83 -0.62 0.43 6.44
C ILE A 83 -0.25 1.90 6.59
N PRO A 84 -0.33 2.72 5.51
CA PRO A 84 -0.11 4.15 5.62
C PRO A 84 -1.31 4.83 6.28
N VAL A 85 -1.03 5.64 7.29
CA VAL A 85 -2.05 6.38 8.05
C VAL A 85 -1.64 7.84 8.16
N GLN A 86 -2.49 8.74 7.72
CA GLN A 86 -2.27 10.16 7.97
C GLN A 86 -2.40 10.45 9.48
N ALA A 87 -1.49 11.28 10.00
CA ALA A 87 -1.49 11.68 11.41
C ALA A 87 -2.66 12.63 11.74
N ALA A 88 -3.90 12.14 11.60
CA ALA A 88 -5.15 12.85 11.86
C ALA A 88 -6.19 11.92 12.51
N TYR A 89 -7.18 12.49 13.18
CA TYR A 89 -8.14 11.72 13.99
C TYR A 89 -8.99 10.72 13.20
N LEU A 90 -9.55 11.15 12.05
CA LEU A 90 -10.45 10.29 11.27
C LEU A 90 -9.75 9.07 10.65
N PRO A 91 -8.57 9.20 10.02
CA PRO A 91 -7.81 8.05 9.53
C PRO A 91 -7.49 7.04 10.63
N VAL A 92 -7.06 7.51 11.81
CA VAL A 92 -6.75 6.62 12.94
C VAL A 92 -8.00 5.88 13.44
N LYS A 93 -9.18 6.52 13.43
CA LYS A 93 -10.44 5.86 13.76
C LYS A 93 -10.80 4.75 12.77
N GLY A 94 -10.54 4.94 11.47
CA GLY A 94 -10.77 3.93 10.43
C GLY A 94 -9.82 2.73 10.50
N LEU A 95 -8.64 2.90 11.08
CA LEU A 95 -7.58 1.89 11.15
C LEU A 95 -8.04 0.59 11.82
N GLN A 96 -8.85 0.67 12.88
CA GLN A 96 -9.35 -0.50 13.57
C GLN A 96 -10.19 -1.41 12.66
N GLN A 97 -11.04 -0.84 11.81
CA GLN A 97 -11.85 -1.61 10.87
C GLN A 97 -10.99 -2.26 9.79
N LEU A 98 -9.98 -1.56 9.29
CA LEU A 98 -9.02 -2.11 8.32
C LEU A 98 -8.25 -3.29 8.92
N ILE A 99 -7.68 -3.14 10.11
CA ILE A 99 -6.96 -4.23 10.79
C ILE A 99 -7.87 -5.45 10.97
N LYS A 100 -9.12 -5.27 11.39
CA LYS A 100 -10.10 -6.35 11.51
C LYS A 100 -10.33 -7.08 10.18
N THR A 101 -10.41 -6.34 9.08
CA THR A 101 -10.55 -6.92 7.74
C THR A 101 -9.31 -7.71 7.34
N ILE A 102 -8.11 -7.17 7.54
CA ILE A 102 -6.83 -7.85 7.28
C ILE A 102 -6.75 -9.16 8.05
N LEU A 103 -7.06 -9.15 9.34
CA LEU A 103 -7.05 -10.36 10.19
C LEU A 103 -8.10 -11.38 9.74
N THR A 104 -9.23 -10.94 9.21
CA THR A 104 -10.25 -11.84 8.65
C THR A 104 -9.76 -12.51 7.37
N VAL A 105 -9.16 -11.74 6.46
CA VAL A 105 -8.52 -12.28 5.24
C VAL A 105 -7.40 -13.25 5.60
N LYS A 106 -6.50 -12.86 6.52
CA LYS A 106 -5.43 -13.73 7.03
C LYS A 106 -5.97 -15.06 7.54
N LYS A 107 -7.02 -15.04 8.33
CA LYS A 107 -7.60 -16.26 8.91
C LYS A 107 -8.26 -17.17 7.87
N ARG A 108 -8.91 -16.59 6.86
CA ARG A 108 -9.82 -17.35 5.97
C ARG A 108 -9.24 -17.64 4.59
N LEU A 109 -8.48 -16.70 4.02
CA LEU A 109 -8.09 -16.70 2.61
C LEU A 109 -6.56 -16.77 2.42
N ASN A 110 -5.79 -15.99 3.19
CA ASN A 110 -4.33 -15.93 3.06
C ASN A 110 -3.64 -16.06 4.42
N ARG A 111 -3.43 -17.28 4.89
CA ARG A 111 -2.83 -17.55 6.22
C ARG A 111 -1.40 -17.03 6.38
N LYS A 112 -0.69 -16.80 5.28
CA LYS A 112 0.69 -16.32 5.28
C LYS A 112 0.77 -14.79 5.38
N LEU A 113 -0.34 -14.06 5.12
CA LEU A 113 -0.36 -12.61 5.14
C LEU A 113 0.21 -12.06 6.45
N ALA A 114 1.25 -11.26 6.37
CA ALA A 114 1.82 -10.54 7.50
C ALA A 114 1.30 -9.09 7.53
N ILE A 115 1.27 -8.47 8.71
CA ILE A 115 1.16 -7.01 8.82
C ILE A 115 2.57 -6.52 9.07
N GLU A 116 3.13 -5.78 8.14
CA GLU A 116 4.49 -5.24 8.22
C GLU A 116 4.59 -4.12 9.23
N GLY A 117 3.58 -3.26 9.23
CA GLY A 117 3.48 -2.19 10.20
C GLY A 117 2.56 -1.06 9.78
N ILE A 118 2.40 -0.11 10.71
CA ILE A 118 1.66 1.14 10.51
C ILE A 118 2.68 2.24 10.23
N LEU A 119 2.53 2.90 9.07
CA LEU A 119 3.36 4.02 8.65
C LEU A 119 2.61 5.34 8.82
N LEU A 120 3.10 6.22 9.68
CA LEU A 120 2.54 7.57 9.79
C LEU A 120 3.00 8.44 8.62
N THR A 121 2.04 9.03 7.90
CA THR A 121 2.30 9.86 6.72
C THR A 121 1.76 11.26 6.90
N MET A 122 2.24 12.21 6.07
CA MET A 122 1.83 13.62 6.08
C MET A 122 1.91 14.25 7.47
N VAL A 123 2.96 13.90 8.24
CA VAL A 123 3.13 14.39 9.60
C VAL A 123 3.66 15.82 9.59
N ASP A 124 2.90 16.74 10.18
CA ASP A 124 3.36 18.11 10.44
C ASP A 124 3.87 18.25 11.87
N PHE A 125 5.16 18.04 12.08
CA PHE A 125 5.80 18.12 13.40
C PHE A 125 5.77 19.50 14.07
N ARG A 126 5.36 20.55 13.36
CA ARG A 126 5.19 21.89 13.93
C ARG A 126 3.97 21.95 14.86
N THR A 127 3.05 20.98 14.75
CA THR A 127 1.82 20.94 15.52
C THR A 127 1.90 19.92 16.65
N ASN A 128 1.42 20.30 17.84
CA ASN A 128 1.24 19.35 18.96
C ASN A 128 0.25 18.26 18.59
N TYR A 129 -0.79 18.63 17.82
CA TYR A 129 -1.83 17.70 17.39
C TYR A 129 -1.28 16.47 16.65
N ALA A 130 -0.39 16.66 15.67
CA ALA A 130 0.21 15.55 14.95
C ALA A 130 1.06 14.65 15.86
N ARG A 131 1.80 15.27 16.81
CA ARG A 131 2.58 14.53 17.81
C ARG A 131 1.68 13.70 18.76
N ASP A 132 0.58 14.28 19.20
CA ASP A 132 -0.36 13.58 20.07
C ASP A 132 -1.02 12.39 19.35
N ILE A 133 -1.39 12.56 18.07
CA ILE A 133 -1.94 11.46 17.26
C ILE A 133 -0.90 10.37 17.06
N ALA A 134 0.34 10.70 16.73
CA ALA A 134 1.43 9.73 16.59
C ALA A 134 1.63 8.92 17.89
N SER A 135 1.70 9.61 19.02
CA SER A 135 1.81 8.96 20.35
C SER A 135 0.63 8.02 20.63
N ARG A 136 -0.59 8.43 20.28
CA ARG A 136 -1.79 7.56 20.44
C ARG A 136 -1.74 6.32 19.57
N VAL A 137 -1.25 6.42 18.32
CA VAL A 137 -1.09 5.25 17.45
C VAL A 137 -0.11 4.26 18.06
N HIS A 138 1.05 4.74 18.52
CA HIS A 138 2.04 3.90 19.19
C HIS A 138 1.49 3.26 20.47
N THR A 139 0.79 4.02 21.30
CA THR A 139 0.23 3.49 22.56
C THR A 139 -0.86 2.46 22.31
N THR A 140 -1.70 2.68 21.28
CA THR A 140 -2.85 1.80 21.00
C THR A 140 -2.47 0.53 20.28
N TYR A 141 -1.55 0.61 19.32
CA TYR A 141 -1.24 -0.50 18.40
C TYR A 141 0.15 -1.09 18.58
N GLY A 142 1.12 -0.32 19.09
CA GLY A 142 2.54 -0.70 19.14
C GLY A 142 2.87 -1.95 19.95
N SER A 143 1.95 -2.42 20.80
CA SER A 143 2.11 -3.70 21.51
C SER A 143 1.74 -4.93 20.66
N GLN A 144 1.04 -4.75 19.54
CA GLN A 144 0.51 -5.83 18.72
C GLN A 144 0.94 -5.74 17.25
N ILE A 145 1.17 -4.54 16.76
CA ILE A 145 1.52 -4.24 15.37
C ILE A 145 2.69 -3.27 15.40
N GLU A 146 3.72 -3.56 14.60
CA GLU A 146 4.84 -2.64 14.39
C GLU A 146 4.32 -1.26 13.96
N VAL A 147 4.85 -0.20 14.55
CA VAL A 147 4.62 1.18 14.11
C VAL A 147 5.98 1.72 13.71
N PHE A 148 6.17 1.97 12.43
CA PHE A 148 7.46 2.41 11.88
C PHE A 148 7.97 3.66 12.60
N GLU A 149 9.25 3.66 12.93
CA GLU A 149 9.92 4.81 13.55
C GLU A 149 10.08 5.95 12.54
N ASN A 150 10.33 5.59 11.27
CA ASN A 150 10.45 6.55 10.20
C ASN A 150 9.08 6.95 9.67
N VAL A 151 8.74 8.23 9.80
CA VAL A 151 7.47 8.80 9.36
C VAL A 151 7.67 9.65 8.11
N ILE A 152 6.67 9.77 7.26
CA ILE A 152 6.73 10.62 6.07
C ILE A 152 6.18 12.01 6.41
N PRO A 153 7.01 13.06 6.37
CA PRO A 153 6.56 14.42 6.68
C PRO A 153 5.69 15.00 5.56
N MET A 154 4.81 15.93 5.94
CA MET A 154 4.06 16.73 4.96
C MET A 154 5.04 17.59 4.13
N SER A 155 4.85 17.59 2.80
CA SER A 155 5.71 18.33 1.89
C SER A 155 5.00 18.72 0.60
N VAL A 156 5.10 19.98 0.22
CA VAL A 156 4.66 20.47 -1.09
C VAL A 156 5.45 19.81 -2.23
N LYS A 157 6.76 19.62 -2.03
CA LYS A 157 7.62 18.96 -3.02
C LYS A 157 7.19 17.52 -3.31
N ALA A 158 6.68 16.81 -2.32
CA ALA A 158 6.12 15.48 -2.55
C ALA A 158 4.80 15.55 -3.34
N ALA A 159 3.98 16.56 -3.14
CA ALA A 159 2.75 16.72 -3.92
C ALA A 159 3.03 17.08 -5.39
N GLU A 160 4.10 17.82 -5.67
CA GLU A 160 4.51 18.19 -7.04
C GLU A 160 4.94 16.98 -7.89
N THR A 161 5.45 15.91 -7.28
CA THR A 161 5.94 14.71 -7.98
C THR A 161 4.89 14.06 -8.88
N SER A 162 3.65 14.02 -8.42
CA SER A 162 2.53 13.43 -9.18
C SER A 162 2.23 14.20 -10.46
N ALA A 163 2.38 15.53 -10.44
CA ALA A 163 2.18 16.37 -11.62
C ALA A 163 3.32 16.24 -12.64
N GLU A 164 4.53 15.93 -12.17
CA GLU A 164 5.72 15.82 -13.03
C GLU A 164 6.00 14.37 -13.49
N GLY A 165 5.31 13.38 -12.96
CA GLY A 165 5.54 11.97 -13.26
C GLY A 165 6.96 11.51 -12.90
N LYS A 166 7.54 12.05 -11.81
CA LYS A 166 8.88 11.72 -11.31
C LYS A 166 8.81 11.25 -9.87
N SER A 167 9.76 10.41 -9.48
CA SER A 167 9.90 10.07 -8.07
C SER A 167 10.39 11.27 -7.26
N ILE A 168 10.17 11.23 -5.94
CA ILE A 168 10.74 12.23 -5.03
C ILE A 168 12.28 12.25 -5.08
N TYR A 169 12.89 11.13 -5.42
CA TYR A 169 14.35 11.01 -5.56
C TYR A 169 14.87 11.76 -6.78
N MET A 170 14.11 11.80 -7.88
CA MET A 170 14.47 12.62 -9.05
C MET A 170 14.08 14.08 -8.88
N HIS A 171 12.90 14.36 -8.29
CA HIS A 171 12.37 15.71 -8.14
C HIS A 171 13.12 16.51 -7.07
N CYS A 172 13.37 15.91 -5.91
CA CYS A 172 14.02 16.59 -4.78
C CYS A 172 14.93 15.63 -3.98
N PRO A 173 16.06 15.17 -4.56
CA PRO A 173 16.90 14.10 -4.00
C PRO A 173 17.50 14.39 -2.63
N LYS A 174 17.71 15.68 -2.30
CA LYS A 174 18.24 16.13 -1.00
C LYS A 174 17.13 16.60 -0.05
N GLY A 175 15.88 16.35 -0.41
CA GLY A 175 14.73 16.77 0.40
C GLY A 175 14.48 15.83 1.58
N LYS A 176 13.92 16.39 2.67
CA LYS A 176 13.57 15.61 3.86
C LYS A 176 12.65 14.44 3.58
N VAL A 177 11.78 14.53 2.57
CA VAL A 177 10.89 13.43 2.19
C VAL A 177 11.64 12.33 1.47
N ALA A 178 12.59 12.65 0.59
CA ALA A 178 13.45 11.65 -0.04
C ALA A 178 14.26 10.87 1.00
N GLU A 179 14.82 11.60 1.99
CA GLU A 179 15.52 10.98 3.12
C GLU A 179 14.58 10.10 3.97
N ALA A 180 13.35 10.56 4.26
CA ALA A 180 12.37 9.80 5.02
C ALA A 180 11.99 8.50 4.32
N TYR A 181 11.73 8.51 3.01
CA TYR A 181 11.46 7.28 2.23
C TYR A 181 12.68 6.34 2.19
N LYS A 182 13.90 6.89 2.07
CA LYS A 182 15.12 6.08 2.14
C LYS A 182 15.25 5.37 3.50
N ASN A 183 14.99 6.08 4.58
CA ASN A 183 15.07 5.52 5.93
C ASN A 183 13.97 4.47 6.15
N LEU A 184 12.75 4.73 5.68
CA LEU A 184 11.66 3.76 5.69
C LEU A 184 12.04 2.48 4.93
N THR A 185 12.61 2.62 3.72
CA THR A 185 13.07 1.46 2.94
C THR A 185 14.07 0.61 3.72
N GLN A 186 15.02 1.26 4.41
CA GLN A 186 16.01 0.53 5.23
C GLN A 186 15.36 -0.16 6.44
N GLU A 187 14.32 0.43 7.02
CA GLU A 187 13.56 -0.15 8.13
C GLU A 187 12.78 -1.39 7.67
N VAL A 188 12.05 -1.28 6.54
CA VAL A 188 11.34 -2.41 5.92
C VAL A 188 12.30 -3.56 5.61
N LEU A 189 13.41 -3.30 4.92
CA LEU A 189 14.41 -4.33 4.56
C LEU A 189 15.09 -5.01 5.76
N LYS A 190 15.10 -4.39 6.93
CA LYS A 190 15.58 -5.02 8.15
C LYS A 190 14.57 -5.99 8.73
N ASN A 191 13.30 -5.68 8.61
CA ASN A 191 12.20 -6.48 9.14
C ASN A 191 11.92 -7.75 8.31
N GLU A 192 12.36 -7.77 7.04
CA GLU A 192 12.27 -8.94 6.14
C GLU A 192 13.29 -10.06 6.43
N LYS A 193 14.27 -9.82 7.29
CA LYS A 193 15.32 -10.79 7.67
C LYS A 193 14.95 -11.57 8.92
#